data_f3c45858a84b117165130eb427e66f7e
#
_entry.id   f3c45858a84b117165130eb427e66f7e
#
_cell.length_a   1.000
_cell.length_b   1.000
_cell.length_c   1.000
_cell.angle_alpha   90.00
_cell.angle_beta   90.00
_cell.angle_gamma   90.00
#
_symmetry.space_group_name_H-M   'P 1'
#
loop_
_entity.id
_entity.type
_entity.pdbx_description
1 polymer ?
#
loop_
_entity_poly.entity_id
_entity_poly.type
_entity_poly.pdbx_seq_one_letter_code
_entity_poly.pdbx_strand_id
1 'polypeptide(L)'
;MGSPHMNAVRWLYPFIHGLGLGVIAMLLHECGHLLAAVILGVRVKNVGMRWNKGLYTVRQQGSPLQNLLIAAAGPFTNILLTLAAPWSPLFGLANFCYAIANALPIEGSDGYRIAKCWQQLRSLQAGKKQA
;
A
#
# COMPACT_ATOMS: atom_id res chain seq x y z
N MET A 1 -35.24 13.68 -24.66
CA MET A 1 -34.78 14.44 -23.48
C MET A 1 -34.87 13.49 -22.26
N GLY A 2 -33.71 13.03 -21.76
CA GLY A 2 -33.67 12.17 -20.57
C GLY A 2 -34.03 12.98 -19.33
N SER A 3 -34.78 12.36 -18.39
CA SER A 3 -35.12 13.03 -17.14
C SER A 3 -33.85 13.42 -16.34
N PRO A 4 -33.84 14.55 -15.60
CA PRO A 4 -32.69 15.03 -14.85
C PRO A 4 -32.16 13.98 -13.85
N HIS A 5 -33.02 13.09 -13.33
CA HIS A 5 -32.66 11.99 -12.45
C HIS A 5 -31.80 10.92 -13.14
N MET A 6 -32.08 10.60 -14.41
CA MET A 6 -31.25 9.63 -15.17
C MET A 6 -29.85 10.16 -15.46
N ASN A 7 -29.69 11.47 -15.65
CA ASN A 7 -28.39 12.07 -15.85
C ASN A 7 -27.52 12.02 -14.56
N ALA A 8 -28.12 12.31 -13.40
CA ALA A 8 -27.41 12.24 -12.12
C ALA A 8 -26.89 10.82 -11.82
N VAL A 9 -27.71 9.79 -12.01
CA VAL A 9 -27.32 8.38 -11.81
C VAL A 9 -26.19 7.98 -12.76
N ARG A 10 -26.22 8.44 -14.01
CA ARG A 10 -25.20 8.15 -15.01
C ARG A 10 -23.82 8.68 -14.65
N TRP A 11 -23.72 9.81 -13.95
CA TRP A 11 -22.47 10.38 -13.46
C TRP A 11 -22.04 9.79 -12.12
N LEU A 12 -22.99 9.42 -11.28
CA LEU A 12 -22.71 8.89 -9.94
C LEU A 12 -22.14 7.47 -9.98
N TYR A 13 -22.59 6.64 -10.93
CA TYR A 13 -22.13 5.25 -11.06
C TYR A 13 -20.63 5.10 -11.26
N PRO A 14 -19.99 5.76 -12.25
CA PRO A 14 -18.52 5.63 -12.42
C PRO A 14 -17.74 6.18 -11.24
N PHE A 15 -18.26 7.18 -10.53
CA PHE A 15 -17.63 7.70 -9.31
C PHE A 15 -17.67 6.67 -8.17
N ILE A 16 -18.84 6.09 -7.90
CA ILE A 16 -18.98 5.06 -6.85
C ILE A 16 -18.14 3.82 -7.20
N HIS A 17 -18.17 3.41 -8.48
CA HIS A 17 -17.35 2.29 -8.95
C HIS A 17 -15.86 2.55 -8.74
N GLY A 18 -15.36 3.72 -9.16
CA GLY A 18 -13.96 4.12 -8.98
C GLY A 18 -13.55 4.15 -7.51
N LEU A 19 -14.40 4.69 -6.64
CA LEU A 19 -14.18 4.69 -5.19
C LEU A 19 -14.10 3.27 -4.62
N GLY A 20 -15.01 2.38 -5.03
CA GLY A 20 -14.99 0.96 -4.64
C GLY A 20 -13.70 0.26 -5.05
N LEU A 21 -13.25 0.47 -6.28
CA LEU A 21 -11.97 -0.09 -6.77
C LEU A 21 -10.76 0.48 -6.01
N GLY A 22 -10.79 1.76 -5.63
CA GLY A 22 -9.77 2.37 -4.79
C GLY A 22 -9.70 1.73 -3.39
N VAL A 23 -10.85 1.45 -2.78
CA VAL A 23 -10.92 0.73 -1.50
C VAL A 23 -10.36 -0.68 -1.64
N ILE A 24 -10.69 -1.40 -2.71
CA ILE A 24 -10.14 -2.75 -2.98
C ILE A 24 -8.63 -2.67 -3.17
N ALA A 25 -8.12 -1.70 -3.91
CA ALA A 25 -6.68 -1.50 -4.09
C ALA A 25 -5.96 -1.26 -2.75
N MET A 26 -6.55 -0.47 -1.86
CA MET A 26 -6.05 -0.25 -0.50
C MET A 26 -6.04 -1.54 0.32
N LEU A 27 -7.11 -2.31 0.31
CA LEU A 27 -7.19 -3.58 1.06
C LEU A 27 -6.13 -4.58 0.58
N LEU A 28 -5.95 -4.71 -0.73
CA LEU A 28 -4.94 -5.60 -1.32
C LEU A 28 -3.51 -5.14 -1.00
N HIS A 29 -3.28 -3.83 -0.95
CA HIS A 29 -2.03 -3.25 -0.48
C HIS A 29 -1.68 -3.68 0.95
N GLU A 30 -2.62 -3.53 1.88
CA GLU A 30 -2.43 -3.97 3.27
C GLU A 30 -2.25 -5.49 3.38
N CYS A 31 -2.96 -6.27 2.55
CA CYS A 31 -2.72 -7.72 2.46
C CYS A 31 -1.28 -8.04 2.04
N GLY A 32 -0.67 -7.24 1.16
CA GLY A 32 0.74 -7.37 0.79
C GLY A 32 1.67 -7.25 2.00
N HIS A 33 1.48 -6.25 2.84
CA HIS A 33 2.24 -6.08 4.08
C HIS A 33 2.06 -7.24 5.05
N LEU A 34 0.81 -7.68 5.24
CA LEU A 34 0.48 -8.79 6.13
C LEU A 34 1.12 -10.10 5.67
N LEU A 35 1.01 -10.40 4.38
CA LEU A 35 1.60 -11.59 3.78
C LEU A 35 3.12 -11.60 3.95
N ALA A 36 3.78 -10.47 3.67
CA ALA A 36 5.21 -10.33 3.85
C ALA A 36 5.63 -10.50 5.32
N ALA A 37 4.86 -9.93 6.26
CA ALA A 37 5.13 -10.09 7.69
C ALA A 37 5.05 -11.56 8.13
N VAL A 38 4.03 -12.30 7.68
CA VAL A 38 3.85 -13.72 7.97
C VAL A 38 4.99 -14.55 7.38
N ILE A 39 5.34 -14.34 6.10
CA ILE A 39 6.42 -15.07 5.41
C ILE A 39 7.76 -14.83 6.12
N LEU A 40 8.01 -13.59 6.57
CA LEU A 40 9.25 -13.22 7.26
C LEU A 40 9.25 -13.57 8.76
N GLY A 41 8.20 -14.21 9.27
CA GLY A 41 8.09 -14.61 10.67
C GLY A 41 7.90 -13.46 11.66
N VAL A 42 7.49 -12.28 11.18
CA VAL A 42 7.22 -11.11 12.04
C VAL A 42 5.80 -11.20 12.57
N ARG A 43 5.66 -11.33 13.88
CA ARG A 43 4.35 -11.51 14.54
C ARG A 43 3.46 -10.27 14.38
N VAL A 44 2.29 -10.46 13.76
CA VAL A 44 1.22 -9.47 13.69
C VAL A 44 0.44 -9.50 15.01
N LYS A 45 0.30 -8.36 15.68
CA LYS A 45 -0.40 -8.24 16.98
C LYS A 45 -1.86 -7.84 16.80
N ASN A 46 -2.13 -6.92 15.90
CA ASN A 46 -3.47 -6.40 15.66
C ASN A 46 -3.59 -5.81 14.25
N VAL A 47 -4.79 -5.86 13.70
CA VAL A 47 -5.19 -5.16 12.47
C VAL A 47 -6.40 -4.33 12.81
N GLY A 48 -6.38 -3.06 12.44
CA GLY A 48 -7.47 -2.14 12.74
C GLY A 48 -7.66 -1.10 11.66
N MET A 49 -8.76 -0.36 11.78
CA MET A 49 -9.10 0.75 10.88
C MET A 49 -9.36 2.02 11.70
N ARG A 50 -8.79 3.15 11.25
CA ARG A 50 -9.04 4.49 11.81
C ARG A 50 -9.39 5.46 10.71
N TRP A 51 -10.34 6.35 10.98
CA TRP A 51 -10.78 7.38 10.03
C TRP A 51 -9.65 8.25 9.48
N ASN A 52 -8.66 8.58 10.30
CA ASN A 52 -7.54 9.47 9.95
C ASN A 52 -6.29 8.72 9.41
N LYS A 53 -6.26 7.39 9.47
CA LYS A 53 -5.09 6.57 9.06
C LYS A 53 -5.44 5.44 8.10
N GLY A 54 -6.74 5.23 7.80
CA GLY A 54 -7.19 4.09 7.02
C GLY A 54 -6.99 2.76 7.77
N LEU A 55 -6.74 1.72 7.03
CA LEU A 55 -6.36 0.41 7.56
C LEU A 55 -4.92 0.49 8.11
N TYR A 56 -4.69 -0.10 9.27
CA TYR A 56 -3.36 -0.15 9.87
C TYR A 56 -3.08 -1.50 10.53
N THR A 57 -1.84 -1.90 10.49
CA THR A 57 -1.36 -3.15 11.10
C THR A 57 -0.37 -2.84 12.23
N VAL A 58 -0.65 -3.36 13.42
CA VAL A 58 0.28 -3.36 14.55
C VAL A 58 1.04 -4.67 14.54
N ARG A 59 2.35 -4.62 14.39
CA ARG A 59 3.22 -5.78 14.36
C ARG A 59 4.41 -5.61 15.29
N GLN A 60 5.04 -6.72 15.62
CA GLN A 60 6.30 -6.71 16.35
C GLN A 60 7.40 -6.07 15.48
N GLN A 61 8.37 -5.43 16.13
CA GLN A 61 9.50 -4.86 15.40
C GLN A 61 10.36 -6.02 14.89
N GLY A 62 10.57 -6.07 13.57
CA GLY A 62 11.49 -6.99 12.93
C GLY A 62 12.89 -6.38 12.79
N SER A 63 13.83 -7.13 12.22
CA SER A 63 15.13 -6.58 11.81
C SER A 63 14.95 -5.48 10.77
N PRO A 64 15.93 -4.57 10.56
CA PRO A 64 15.82 -3.52 9.55
C PRO A 64 15.52 -4.05 8.15
N LEU A 65 16.08 -5.21 7.77
CA LEU A 65 15.79 -5.85 6.49
C LEU A 65 14.36 -6.38 6.41
N GLN A 66 13.87 -7.06 7.44
CA GLN A 66 12.48 -7.51 7.51
C GLN A 66 11.52 -6.32 7.41
N ASN A 67 11.79 -5.24 8.14
CA ASN A 67 10.97 -4.03 8.11
C ASN A 67 10.97 -3.36 6.73
N LEU A 68 12.12 -3.35 6.04
CA LEU A 68 12.24 -2.85 4.67
C LEU A 68 11.38 -3.67 3.70
N LEU A 69 11.51 -4.99 3.72
CA LEU A 69 10.77 -5.90 2.83
C LEU A 69 9.27 -5.83 3.07
N ILE A 70 8.85 -5.76 4.34
CA ILE A 70 7.42 -5.60 4.67
C ILE A 70 6.91 -4.24 4.18
N ALA A 71 7.66 -3.16 4.37
CA ALA A 71 7.25 -1.84 3.89
C ALA A 71 7.16 -1.78 2.35
N ALA A 72 8.03 -2.48 1.64
CA ALA A 72 8.00 -2.54 0.17
C ALA A 72 6.88 -3.43 -0.39
N ALA A 73 6.38 -4.39 0.40
CA ALA A 73 5.42 -5.39 -0.08
C ALA A 73 4.06 -4.80 -0.47
N GLY A 74 3.57 -3.78 0.24
CA GLY A 74 2.32 -3.09 -0.10
C GLY A 74 2.37 -2.42 -1.48
N PRO A 75 3.28 -1.43 -1.69
CA PRO A 75 3.46 -0.81 -3.00
C PRO A 75 3.75 -1.83 -4.12
N PHE A 76 4.54 -2.85 -3.85
CA PHE A 76 4.83 -3.92 -4.82
C PHE A 76 3.58 -4.70 -5.22
N THR A 77 2.69 -5.01 -4.28
CA THR A 77 1.40 -5.64 -4.55
C THR A 77 0.57 -4.80 -5.52
N ASN A 78 0.47 -3.49 -5.28
CA ASN A 78 -0.27 -2.61 -6.18
C ASN A 78 0.40 -2.49 -7.56
N ILE A 79 1.73 -2.49 -7.65
CA ILE A 79 2.44 -2.51 -8.95
C ILE A 79 2.08 -3.78 -9.72
N LEU A 80 2.09 -4.95 -9.09
CA LEU A 80 1.67 -6.19 -9.73
C LEU A 80 0.22 -6.15 -10.21
N LEU A 81 -0.68 -5.59 -9.38
CA LEU A 81 -2.10 -5.46 -9.73
C LEU A 81 -2.36 -4.45 -10.85
N THR A 82 -1.44 -3.53 -11.12
CA THR A 82 -1.47 -2.65 -12.29
C THR A 82 -1.46 -3.46 -13.60
N LEU A 83 -0.86 -4.66 -13.60
CA LEU A 83 -0.87 -5.55 -14.76
C LEU A 83 -2.28 -6.04 -15.14
N ALA A 84 -3.27 -5.88 -14.27
CA ALA A 84 -4.68 -6.14 -14.58
C ALA A 84 -5.34 -5.07 -15.46
N ALA A 85 -4.65 -3.97 -15.77
CA ALA A 85 -5.18 -2.86 -16.58
C ALA A 85 -5.78 -3.28 -17.95
N PRO A 86 -5.24 -4.27 -18.69
CA PRO A 86 -5.85 -4.72 -19.94
C PRO A 86 -7.27 -5.29 -19.77
N TRP A 87 -7.57 -5.90 -18.62
CA TRP A 87 -8.89 -6.47 -18.31
C TRP A 87 -9.79 -5.51 -17.54
N SER A 88 -9.20 -4.66 -16.73
CA SER A 88 -9.91 -3.65 -15.93
C SER A 88 -9.06 -2.37 -15.83
N PRO A 89 -9.18 -1.45 -16.80
CA PRO A 89 -8.35 -0.25 -16.86
C PRO A 89 -8.46 0.62 -15.60
N LEU A 90 -9.66 0.76 -15.06
CA LEU A 90 -9.90 1.58 -13.87
C LEU A 90 -9.28 0.96 -12.62
N PHE A 91 -9.34 -0.38 -12.49
CA PHE A 91 -8.68 -1.09 -11.40
C PHE A 91 -7.15 -1.00 -11.50
N GLY A 92 -6.60 -1.19 -12.71
CA GLY A 92 -5.17 -1.01 -12.94
C GLY A 92 -4.69 0.40 -12.62
N LEU A 93 -5.44 1.42 -13.04
CA LEU A 93 -5.14 2.83 -12.74
C LEU A 93 -5.20 3.11 -11.23
N ALA A 94 -6.23 2.62 -10.54
CA ALA A 94 -6.36 2.79 -9.09
C ALA A 94 -5.15 2.20 -8.35
N ASN A 95 -4.72 0.99 -8.72
CA ASN A 95 -3.54 0.35 -8.14
C ASN A 95 -2.25 1.12 -8.47
N PHE A 96 -2.09 1.59 -9.69
CA PHE A 96 -0.94 2.40 -10.08
C PHE A 96 -0.84 3.69 -9.25
N CYS A 97 -1.93 4.45 -9.17
CA CYS A 97 -1.96 5.68 -8.37
C CYS A 97 -1.66 5.41 -6.88
N TYR A 98 -2.23 4.33 -6.34
CA TYR A 98 -2.01 3.94 -4.95
C TYR A 98 -0.55 3.53 -4.70
N ALA A 99 0.06 2.77 -5.61
CA ALA A 99 1.47 2.41 -5.54
C ALA A 99 2.39 3.64 -5.53
N ILE A 100 2.16 4.59 -6.44
CA ILE A 100 2.95 5.84 -6.50
C ILE A 100 2.79 6.66 -5.23
N ALA A 101 1.55 6.88 -4.77
CA ALA A 101 1.28 7.67 -3.56
C ALA A 101 1.98 7.08 -2.32
N ASN A 102 2.00 5.75 -2.17
CA ASN A 102 2.64 5.08 -1.05
C ASN A 102 4.16 4.91 -1.20
N ALA A 103 4.70 4.95 -2.42
CA ALA A 103 6.14 4.89 -2.67
C ALA A 103 6.84 6.24 -2.42
N LEU A 104 6.13 7.35 -2.40
CA LEU A 104 6.70 8.66 -2.10
C LEU A 104 7.20 8.70 -0.65
N PRO A 105 8.39 9.30 -0.38
CA PRO A 105 8.97 9.35 0.96
C PRO A 105 8.34 10.47 1.83
N ILE A 106 7.02 10.44 1.94
CA ILE A 106 6.22 11.40 2.73
C ILE A 106 5.96 10.76 4.10
N GLU A 107 6.02 11.55 5.16
CA GLU A 107 5.80 11.05 6.53
C GLU A 107 4.48 10.28 6.64
N GLY A 108 4.55 9.06 7.16
CA GLY A 108 3.41 8.13 7.28
C GLY A 108 3.24 7.17 6.11
N SER A 109 3.92 7.38 4.96
CA SER A 109 3.90 6.46 3.81
C SER A 109 4.86 5.29 3.96
N ASP A 110 4.69 4.27 3.10
CA ASP A 110 5.64 3.16 3.04
C ASP A 110 6.99 3.58 2.47
N GLY A 111 7.00 4.52 1.51
CA GLY A 111 8.23 5.10 0.97
C GLY A 111 9.10 5.74 2.04
N TYR A 112 8.50 6.43 2.99
CA TYR A 112 9.21 6.97 4.15
C TYR A 112 9.80 5.86 5.03
N ARG A 113 9.04 4.79 5.29
CA ARG A 113 9.50 3.62 6.06
C ARG A 113 10.65 2.91 5.35
N ILE A 114 10.55 2.72 4.03
CA ILE A 114 11.60 2.15 3.18
C ILE A 114 12.88 2.97 3.30
N ALA A 115 12.81 4.28 3.13
CA ALA A 115 13.97 5.16 3.24
C ALA A 115 14.64 5.08 4.62
N LYS A 116 13.83 5.06 5.69
CA LYS A 116 14.33 4.94 7.07
C LYS A 116 15.03 3.61 7.32
N CYS A 117 14.43 2.50 6.91
CA CYS A 117 15.01 1.16 7.05
C CYS A 117 16.30 1.01 6.23
N TRP A 118 16.33 1.61 5.04
CA TRP A 118 17.52 1.64 4.19
C TRP A 118 18.70 2.38 4.84
N GLN A 119 18.43 3.54 5.45
CA GLN A 119 19.44 4.29 6.20
C GLN A 119 20.00 3.48 7.38
N GLN A 120 19.13 2.78 8.13
CA GLN A 120 19.53 1.91 9.22
C GLN A 120 20.42 0.75 8.73
N LEU A 121 20.09 0.12 7.61
CA LEU A 121 20.91 -0.94 7.02
C LEU A 121 22.30 -0.43 6.62
N ARG A 122 22.36 0.75 6.01
CA ARG A 122 23.64 1.38 5.62
C ARG A 122 24.53 1.68 6.83
N SER A 123 23.97 2.22 7.90
CA SER A 123 24.73 2.53 9.13
C SER A 123 25.30 1.27 9.79
N LEU A 124 24.52 0.17 9.83
CA LEU A 124 25.00 -1.12 10.34
C LEU A 124 26.15 -1.71 9.50
N GLN A 125 26.10 -1.55 8.18
CA GLN A 125 27.17 -2.00 7.29
C GLN A 125 28.45 -1.15 7.44
N ALA A 126 28.31 0.15 7.62
CA ALA A 126 29.44 1.05 7.85
C ALA A 126 30.16 0.73 9.18
N GLY A 127 29.40 0.50 10.26
CA GLY A 127 29.96 0.11 11.56
C GLY A 127 30.70 -1.23 11.54
N LYS A 128 30.26 -2.21 10.74
CA LYS A 128 30.95 -3.50 10.57
C LYS A 128 32.25 -3.42 9.80
N LYS A 129 32.49 -2.38 8.98
CA LYS A 129 33.73 -2.19 8.25
C LYS A 129 34.81 -1.50 9.06
N GLN A 130 34.46 -0.93 10.21
CA GLN A 130 35.39 -0.22 11.10
C GLN A 130 35.81 -1.04 12.33
N ALA A 131 35.19 -2.19 12.54
CA ALA A 131 35.52 -3.17 13.58
C ALA A 131 36.33 -4.34 13.02
#